data_4f8d1655f8e35a4d4c78a946f73fe36f
#
_entry.id   4f8d1655f8e35a4d4c78a946f73fe36f
#
_cell.length_a   1.000
_cell.length_b   1.000
_cell.length_c   1.000
_cell.angle_alpha   90.00
_cell.angle_beta   90.00
_cell.angle_gamma   90.00
#
_symmetry.space_group_name_H-M   'P 1'
#
loop_
_entity.id
_entity.type
_entity.pdbx_description
1 polymer ?
#
loop_
_entity_poly.entity_id
_entity_poly.type
_entity_poly.pdbx_seq_one_letter_code
_entity_poly.pdbx_strand_id
1 'polypeptide(L)'
;GRSELIRAGIRSLINQKVDRENLVGAMQCILLITHEEGEEHSVTDIKHEFDKITKSHLHYKLGERKCLELLIVDGKASEIQELMRRLQVSGEVDNIKLIRT
;
A
#
# COMPACT_ATOMS: atom_id res chain seq x y z
N GLY A 1 -14.17 19.28 -1.64
CA GLY A 1 -15.12 18.21 -1.92
C GLY A 1 -14.72 16.91 -1.25
N ARG A 2 -15.52 15.89 -1.46
CA ARG A 2 -15.30 14.58 -0.85
C ARG A 2 -13.93 13.98 -1.23
N SER A 3 -13.54 14.10 -2.49
CA SER A 3 -12.27 13.56 -2.98
C SER A 3 -11.08 14.27 -2.33
N GLU A 4 -11.17 15.57 -2.10
CA GLU A 4 -10.11 16.32 -1.43
C GLU A 4 -9.98 15.93 0.02
N LEU A 5 -11.10 15.68 0.69
CA LEU A 5 -11.11 15.23 2.07
C LEU A 5 -10.44 13.86 2.20
N ILE A 6 -10.75 12.95 1.28
CA ILE A 6 -10.13 11.62 1.24
C ILE A 6 -8.63 11.75 1.00
N ARG A 7 -8.21 12.57 0.03
CA ARG A 7 -6.78 12.78 -0.25
C ARG A 7 -6.05 13.37 0.94
N ALA A 8 -6.66 14.35 1.62
CA ALA A 8 -6.06 14.95 2.81
C ALA A 8 -5.88 13.93 3.93
N GLY A 9 -6.88 13.07 4.15
CA GLY A 9 -6.80 12.01 5.14
C GLY A 9 -5.69 11.00 4.80
N ILE A 10 -5.58 10.63 3.53
CA ILE A 10 -4.54 9.71 3.06
C ILE A 10 -3.15 10.33 3.26
N ARG A 11 -2.97 11.60 2.91
CA ARG A 11 -1.69 12.29 3.11
C ARG A 11 -1.31 12.34 4.59
N SER A 12 -2.29 12.57 5.45
CA SER A 12 -2.06 12.52 6.89
C SER A 12 -1.55 11.16 7.35
N LEU A 13 -2.15 10.08 6.85
CA LEU A 13 -1.71 8.72 7.15
C LEU A 13 -0.30 8.45 6.63
N ILE A 14 0.02 8.93 5.43
CA ILE A 14 1.37 8.76 4.86
C ILE A 14 2.43 9.39 5.74
N ASN A 15 2.12 10.48 6.43
CA ASN A 15 3.07 11.21 7.27
C ASN A 15 3.23 10.64 8.68
N GLN A 16 2.44 9.64 9.06
CA GLN A 16 2.57 9.01 10.36
C GLN A 16 3.78 8.07 10.40
N LYS A 17 4.40 7.94 11.57
CA LYS A 17 5.45 6.95 11.77
C LYS A 17 4.86 5.55 11.73
N VAL A 18 5.57 4.63 11.08
CA VAL A 18 5.20 3.22 11.03
C VAL A 18 6.20 2.42 11.82
N ASP A 19 5.71 1.61 12.76
CA ASP A 19 6.53 0.69 13.51
C ASP A 19 6.59 -0.64 12.77
N ARG A 20 7.68 -0.86 12.02
CA ARG A 20 7.89 -2.09 11.26
C ARG A 20 8.52 -3.20 12.09
N GLU A 21 9.00 -2.89 13.29
CA GLU A 21 9.75 -3.85 14.11
C GLU A 21 8.84 -4.85 14.82
N ASN A 22 7.55 -4.54 14.93
CA ASN A 22 6.59 -5.36 15.66
C ASN A 22 5.64 -6.16 14.76
N LEU A 23 6.09 -6.53 13.55
CA LEU A 23 5.28 -7.31 12.64
C LEU A 23 5.38 -8.80 12.98
N VAL A 24 4.46 -9.29 13.79
CA VAL A 24 4.41 -10.70 14.21
C VAL A 24 2.98 -11.23 14.14
N GLY A 25 2.86 -12.51 13.83
CA GLY A 25 1.58 -13.22 13.85
C GLY A 25 0.62 -12.80 12.74
N ALA A 26 -0.66 -13.06 12.95
CA ALA A 26 -1.72 -12.64 12.04
C ALA A 26 -2.07 -11.20 12.31
N MET A 27 -2.24 -10.41 11.24
CA MET A 27 -2.52 -8.99 11.41
C MET A 27 -3.35 -8.44 10.25
N GLN A 28 -4.07 -7.38 10.54
CA GLN A 28 -4.73 -6.56 9.54
C GLN A 28 -3.97 -5.25 9.42
N CYS A 29 -3.75 -4.80 8.21
CA CYS A 29 -3.05 -3.55 7.99
C CYS A 29 -3.48 -2.90 6.68
N ILE A 30 -3.07 -1.65 6.53
CA ILE A 30 -3.23 -0.90 5.30
C ILE A 30 -1.84 -0.68 4.74
N LEU A 31 -1.66 -1.01 3.46
CA LEU A 31 -0.45 -0.64 2.73
C LEU A 31 -0.76 0.55 1.84
N LEU A 32 0.02 1.60 2.00
CA LEU A 32 -0.04 2.78 1.14
C LEU A 32 1.17 2.75 0.21
N ILE A 33 0.90 2.66 -1.07
CA ILE A 33 1.93 2.50 -2.10
C ILE A 33 1.85 3.70 -3.03
N THR A 34 2.95 4.42 -3.19
CA THR A 34 3.01 5.52 -4.15
C THR A 34 3.88 5.13 -5.33
N HIS A 35 3.45 5.52 -6.52
CA HIS A 35 4.18 5.27 -7.76
C HIS A 35 3.87 6.35 -8.78
N GLU A 36 4.65 6.39 -9.85
CA GLU A 36 4.38 7.29 -10.95
C GLU A 36 3.20 6.78 -11.78
N GLU A 37 2.49 7.71 -12.42
CA GLU A 37 1.43 7.38 -13.34
C GLU A 37 1.99 6.49 -14.46
N GLY A 38 1.30 5.43 -14.78
CA GLY A 38 1.74 4.46 -15.77
C GLY A 38 2.33 3.17 -15.20
N GLU A 39 2.62 3.14 -13.90
CA GLU A 39 3.21 1.98 -13.25
C GLU A 39 2.18 1.12 -12.48
N GLU A 40 0.89 1.36 -12.72
CA GLU A 40 -0.19 0.65 -12.03
C GLU A 40 -0.14 -0.86 -12.25
N HIS A 41 0.29 -1.29 -13.43
CA HIS A 41 0.32 -2.71 -13.78
C HIS A 41 1.23 -3.51 -12.86
N SER A 42 2.34 -2.93 -12.40
CA SER A 42 3.28 -3.61 -11.50
C SER A 42 2.65 -3.92 -10.15
N VAL A 43 1.94 -2.93 -9.60
CA VAL A 43 1.23 -3.14 -8.34
C VAL A 43 0.13 -4.17 -8.51
N THR A 44 -0.64 -4.07 -9.59
CA THR A 44 -1.74 -4.99 -9.88
C THR A 44 -1.25 -6.42 -10.05
N ASP A 45 -0.18 -6.63 -10.80
CA ASP A 45 0.38 -7.95 -11.03
C ASP A 45 0.89 -8.59 -9.74
N ILE A 46 1.61 -7.83 -8.94
CA ILE A 46 2.12 -8.32 -7.66
C ILE A 46 0.97 -8.60 -6.70
N LYS A 47 0.00 -7.70 -6.62
CA LYS A 47 -1.18 -7.88 -5.79
C LYS A 47 -1.90 -9.20 -6.11
N HIS A 48 -2.00 -9.57 -7.39
CA HIS A 48 -2.65 -10.82 -7.79
C HIS A 48 -1.97 -12.05 -7.21
N GLU A 49 -0.67 -12.01 -7.02
CA GLU A 49 0.04 -13.11 -6.38
C GLU A 49 -0.31 -13.24 -4.89
N PHE A 50 -0.85 -12.19 -4.30
CA PHE A 50 -1.22 -12.13 -2.89
C PHE A 50 -2.72 -11.93 -2.68
N ASP A 51 -3.53 -12.42 -3.60
CA ASP A 51 -4.98 -12.26 -3.56
C ASP A 51 -5.61 -12.82 -2.28
N LYS A 52 -5.03 -13.89 -1.72
CA LYS A 52 -5.56 -14.50 -0.51
C LYS A 52 -5.56 -13.56 0.69
N ILE A 53 -4.59 -12.66 0.77
CA ILE A 53 -4.43 -11.75 1.89
C ILE A 53 -4.88 -10.32 1.56
N THR A 54 -5.08 -9.99 0.28
CA THR A 54 -5.51 -8.65 -0.12
C THR A 54 -7.03 -8.60 -0.18
N LYS A 55 -7.63 -7.85 0.72
CA LYS A 55 -9.09 -7.78 0.87
C LYS A 55 -9.74 -6.65 0.09
N SER A 56 -9.00 -5.57 -0.12
CA SER A 56 -9.51 -4.42 -0.88
C SER A 56 -8.36 -3.68 -1.53
N HIS A 57 -8.65 -3.01 -2.64
CA HIS A 57 -7.66 -2.25 -3.40
C HIS A 57 -8.33 -0.98 -3.93
N LEU A 58 -7.75 0.17 -3.61
CA LEU A 58 -8.21 1.46 -4.09
C LEU A 58 -7.05 2.17 -4.76
N HIS A 59 -7.36 2.90 -5.83
CA HIS A 59 -6.39 3.67 -6.58
C HIS A 59 -6.81 5.14 -6.60
N TYR A 60 -5.91 6.04 -6.24
CA TYR A 60 -6.15 7.48 -6.25
C TYR A 60 -5.02 8.21 -6.94
N LYS A 61 -5.38 9.24 -7.69
CA LYS A 61 -4.41 10.16 -8.27
C LYS A 61 -4.13 11.26 -7.23
N LEU A 62 -2.88 11.37 -6.78
CA LEU A 62 -2.50 12.35 -5.75
C LEU A 62 -2.15 13.73 -6.31
N GLY A 63 -1.78 13.79 -7.59
CA GLY A 63 -1.38 15.02 -8.25
C GLY A 63 -0.85 14.69 -9.63
N GLU A 64 -0.07 15.59 -10.22
CA GLU A 64 0.51 15.31 -11.53
C GLU A 64 1.52 14.17 -11.42
N ARG A 65 1.29 13.14 -12.22
CA ARG A 65 2.18 11.98 -12.36
C ARG A 65 2.38 11.14 -11.11
N LYS A 66 1.62 11.36 -10.04
CA LYS A 66 1.72 10.55 -8.83
C LYS A 66 0.41 9.87 -8.55
N CYS A 67 0.49 8.59 -8.26
CA CYS A 67 -0.65 7.76 -7.91
C CYS A 67 -0.43 7.11 -6.55
N LEU A 68 -1.54 6.83 -5.87
CA LEU A 68 -1.57 6.10 -4.63
C LEU A 68 -2.40 4.84 -4.81
N GLU A 69 -1.84 3.70 -4.41
CA GLU A 69 -2.58 2.46 -4.26
C GLU A 69 -2.74 2.19 -2.78
N LEU A 70 -3.94 1.92 -2.35
CA LEU A 70 -4.24 1.55 -0.96
C LEU A 70 -4.71 0.11 -0.96
N LEU A 71 -4.00 -0.75 -0.24
CA LEU A 71 -4.37 -2.15 -0.07
C LEU A 71 -4.77 -2.40 1.36
N ILE A 72 -5.91 -3.04 1.57
CA ILE A 72 -6.29 -3.57 2.88
C ILE A 72 -5.89 -5.04 2.89
N VAL A 73 -5.01 -5.39 3.81
CA VAL A 73 -4.35 -6.70 3.86
C VAL A 73 -4.63 -7.36 5.19
N ASP A 74 -4.96 -8.65 5.12
CA ASP A 74 -5.25 -9.46 6.30
C ASP A 74 -4.57 -10.81 6.11
N GLY A 75 -3.53 -11.08 6.89
CA GLY A 75 -2.77 -12.28 6.76
C GLY A 75 -1.65 -12.38 7.78
N LYS A 76 -0.76 -13.32 7.57
CA LYS A 76 0.41 -13.49 8.43
C LYS A 76 1.42 -12.40 8.14
N ALA A 77 2.11 -11.95 9.19
CA ALA A 77 3.16 -10.94 9.05
C ALA A 77 4.18 -11.32 7.98
N SER A 78 4.56 -12.60 7.92
CA SER A 78 5.52 -13.07 6.92
C SER A 78 5.00 -12.90 5.49
N GLU A 79 3.72 -13.13 5.26
CA GLU A 79 3.11 -12.95 3.94
C GLU A 79 3.05 -11.46 3.57
N ILE A 80 2.71 -10.61 4.53
CA ILE A 80 2.64 -9.17 4.32
C ILE A 80 4.03 -8.60 4.04
N GLN A 81 5.04 -9.06 4.78
CA GLN A 81 6.43 -8.67 4.55
C GLN A 81 6.90 -9.08 3.15
N GLU A 82 6.54 -10.28 2.70
CA GLU A 82 6.90 -10.75 1.36
C GLU A 82 6.23 -9.90 0.28
N LEU A 83 4.96 -9.54 0.47
CA LEU A 83 4.27 -8.63 -0.45
C LEU A 83 5.00 -7.28 -0.54
N MET A 84 5.36 -6.70 0.60
CA MET A 84 6.10 -5.45 0.64
C MET A 84 7.45 -5.57 -0.04
N ARG A 85 8.17 -6.68 0.19
CA ARG A 85 9.46 -6.93 -0.43
C ARG A 85 9.34 -6.99 -1.95
N ARG A 86 8.33 -7.71 -2.45
CA ARG A 86 8.10 -7.82 -3.89
C ARG A 86 7.82 -6.47 -4.52
N LEU A 87 7.03 -5.64 -3.85
CA LEU A 87 6.75 -4.29 -4.33
C LEU A 87 8.01 -3.42 -4.34
N GLN A 88 8.83 -3.51 -3.30
CA GLN A 88 10.07 -2.73 -3.23
C GLN A 88 11.08 -3.16 -4.29
N VAL A 89 11.22 -4.47 -4.51
CA VAL A 89 12.19 -5.02 -5.46
C VAL A 89 11.79 -4.72 -6.91
N SER A 90 10.51 -4.48 -7.18
CA SER A 90 10.04 -4.17 -8.54
C SER A 90 10.70 -2.93 -9.13
N GLY A 91 11.18 -2.01 -8.28
CA GLY A 91 11.80 -0.77 -8.72
C GLY A 91 10.83 0.27 -9.28
N GLU A 92 9.55 -0.03 -9.32
CA GLU A 92 8.53 0.83 -9.92
C GLU A 92 7.68 1.54 -8.87
N VAL A 93 7.90 1.24 -7.60
CA VAL A 93 7.20 1.82 -6.47
C VAL A 93 8.11 2.84 -5.79
N ASP A 94 7.61 4.07 -5.60
CA ASP A 94 8.38 5.13 -4.96
C ASP A 94 8.47 4.92 -3.45
N ASN A 95 7.36 4.56 -2.83
CA ASN A 95 7.30 4.44 -1.39
C ASN A 95 6.20 3.46 -0.98
N ILE A 96 6.43 2.76 0.12
CA ILE A 96 5.45 1.86 0.74
C ILE A 96 5.38 2.18 2.22
N LYS A 97 4.17 2.36 2.73
CA LYS A 97 3.94 2.58 4.14
C LYS A 97 2.92 1.58 4.66
N LEU A 98 3.26 0.93 5.76
CA LEU A 98 2.36 -0.01 6.43
C LEU A 98 1.74 0.68 7.63
N ILE A 99 0.43 0.56 7.76
CA ILE A 99 -0.31 1.09 8.91
C ILE A 99 -1.10 -0.07 9.50
N ARG A 100 -0.85 -0.36 10.77
CA ARG A 100 -1.60 -1.40 11.47
C ARG A 100 -2.95 -0.86 11.90
N THR A 101 -3.96 -1.70 11.79
CA THR A 101 -5.30 -1.33 12.22
C THR A 101 -5.60 -1.78 13.65
#